data_a950e1f18eec31f06209e900973c49ed
#
_entry.id   a950e1f18eec31f06209e900973c49ed
#
_cell.length_a   1.000
_cell.length_b   1.000
_cell.length_c   1.000
_cell.angle_alpha   90.00
_cell.angle_beta   90.00
_cell.angle_gamma   90.00
#
_symmetry.space_group_name_H-M   'P 1'
#
loop_
_entity.id
_entity.type
_entity.pdbx_description
1 polymer ?
#
loop_
_entity_poly.entity_id
_entity_poly.type
_entity_poly.pdbx_seq_one_letter_code
_entity_poly.pdbx_strand_id
1 'polypeptide(L)'
;MAFVYKAKDRQLQRTVAIKTLKPNYVSQEKFVDRFRREAQTAANLNHPNIVQIFDWGIEDEPYFVMEYIEGNTLTSIISSNRTVGLNDILYIGSQVASGLKEAHKHGLVHRDIKPGNIMITPSGKVKVTDFGIVSLQNEESDITKTGAVLGTASYISPEQAQGKAVSFESVLY
;
A
#
# COMPACT_ATOMS: atom_id res chain seq x y z
N MET A 1 10.63 4.62 3.14
CA MET A 1 10.25 4.84 4.53
C MET A 1 10.22 3.54 5.35
N ALA A 2 9.90 2.38 4.78
CA ALA A 2 9.80 1.12 5.50
C ALA A 2 10.63 0.01 4.83
N PHE A 3 10.92 -1.04 5.60
CA PHE A 3 11.39 -2.33 5.10
C PHE A 3 10.27 -3.35 5.22
N VAL A 4 10.29 -4.39 4.36
CA VAL A 4 9.37 -5.51 4.43
C VAL A 4 10.17 -6.80 4.44
N TYR A 5 9.91 -7.64 5.43
CA TYR A 5 10.61 -8.91 5.65
C TYR A 5 9.62 -10.08 5.54
N LYS A 6 10.04 -11.16 4.90
CA LYS A 6 9.36 -12.45 5.00
C LYS A 6 9.76 -13.10 6.32
N ALA A 7 8.78 -13.50 7.13
CA ALA A 7 9.00 -14.10 8.45
C ALA A 7 8.09 -15.31 8.67
N LYS A 8 8.38 -16.06 9.73
CA LYS A 8 7.55 -17.17 10.18
C LYS A 8 6.98 -16.86 11.57
N ASP A 9 5.65 -16.80 11.65
CA ASP A 9 4.91 -16.77 12.91
C ASP A 9 5.09 -18.15 13.57
N ARG A 10 5.82 -18.17 14.68
CA ARG A 10 6.17 -19.43 15.39
C ARG A 10 5.00 -20.02 16.15
N GLN A 11 4.04 -19.19 16.59
CA GLN A 11 2.87 -19.65 17.35
C GLN A 11 1.84 -20.29 16.41
N LEU A 12 1.51 -19.61 15.30
CA LEU A 12 0.51 -20.07 14.34
C LEU A 12 1.11 -20.89 13.18
N GLN A 13 2.45 -21.09 13.16
CA GLN A 13 3.18 -21.87 12.14
C GLN A 13 2.90 -21.44 10.69
N ARG A 14 2.64 -20.16 10.47
CA ARG A 14 2.34 -19.57 9.15
C ARG A 14 3.44 -18.61 8.70
N THR A 15 3.56 -18.43 7.38
CA THR A 15 4.41 -17.37 6.80
C THR A 15 3.66 -16.03 6.84
N VAL A 16 4.37 -14.99 7.25
CA VAL A 16 3.86 -13.62 7.35
C VAL A 16 4.84 -12.64 6.71
N ALA A 17 4.38 -11.43 6.41
CA ALA A 17 5.24 -10.31 6.11
C ALA A 17 5.27 -9.36 7.31
N ILE A 18 6.46 -8.86 7.64
CA ILE A 18 6.64 -7.86 8.70
C ILE A 18 7.13 -6.57 8.02
N LYS A 19 6.38 -5.49 8.18
CA LYS A 19 6.78 -4.17 7.71
C LYS A 19 7.27 -3.36 8.89
N THR A 20 8.52 -2.83 8.80
CA THR A 20 9.14 -2.02 9.85
C THR A 20 9.43 -0.62 9.34
N LEU A 21 9.40 0.36 10.22
CA LEU A 21 9.79 1.72 9.90
C LEU A 21 11.33 1.81 9.81
N LYS A 22 11.86 2.49 8.78
CA LYS A 22 13.32 2.65 8.66
C LYS A 22 13.88 3.46 9.84
N PRO A 23 15.09 3.13 10.36
CA PRO A 23 15.66 3.74 11.57
C PRO A 23 15.69 5.28 11.57
N ASN A 24 15.96 5.90 10.42
CA ASN A 24 16.00 7.35 10.29
C ASN A 24 14.63 8.05 10.43
N TYR A 25 13.54 7.30 10.51
CA TYR A 25 12.18 7.82 10.75
C TYR A 25 11.64 7.47 12.14
N VAL A 26 12.26 6.54 12.85
CA VAL A 26 11.82 6.10 14.19
C VAL A 26 11.86 7.23 15.22
N SER A 27 12.88 8.11 15.13
CA SER A 27 13.01 9.28 16.03
C SER A 27 11.99 10.41 15.76
N GLN A 28 11.20 10.30 14.71
CA GLN A 28 10.25 11.33 14.31
C GLN A 28 8.82 10.86 14.61
N GLU A 29 8.25 11.32 15.71
CA GLU A 29 6.95 10.91 16.23
C GLU A 29 5.84 10.94 15.15
N LYS A 30 5.82 11.97 14.30
CA LYS A 30 4.83 12.08 13.21
C LYS A 30 4.87 10.90 12.23
N PHE A 31 6.04 10.29 11.97
CA PHE A 31 6.14 9.11 11.09
C PHE A 31 5.71 7.84 11.80
N VAL A 32 6.02 7.72 13.09
CA VAL A 32 5.57 6.60 13.93
C VAL A 32 4.04 6.61 14.04
N ASP A 33 3.45 7.77 14.31
CA ASP A 33 1.99 7.91 14.37
C ASP A 33 1.30 7.61 13.04
N ARG A 34 1.87 8.05 11.93
CA ARG A 34 1.34 7.71 10.59
C ARG A 34 1.42 6.21 10.33
N PHE A 35 2.56 5.60 10.62
CA PHE A 35 2.78 4.17 10.45
C PHE A 35 1.80 3.34 11.30
N ARG A 36 1.56 3.77 12.55
CA ARG A 36 0.55 3.18 13.44
C ARG A 36 -0.86 3.30 12.87
N ARG A 37 -1.24 4.49 12.40
CA ARG A 37 -2.58 4.72 11.81
C ARG A 37 -2.79 3.90 10.54
N GLU A 38 -1.76 3.72 9.70
CA GLU A 38 -1.80 2.83 8.54
C GLU A 38 -2.20 1.43 8.97
N ALA A 39 -1.48 0.87 9.95
CA ALA A 39 -1.76 -0.46 10.46
C ALA A 39 -3.17 -0.57 11.07
N GLN A 40 -3.55 0.36 11.96
CA GLN A 40 -4.86 0.36 12.63
C GLN A 40 -6.03 0.47 11.65
N THR A 41 -5.90 1.30 10.63
CA THR A 41 -6.99 1.52 9.67
C THR A 41 -7.13 0.32 8.74
N ALA A 42 -6.02 -0.22 8.25
CA ALA A 42 -6.04 -1.40 7.37
C ALA A 42 -6.40 -2.70 8.12
N ALA A 43 -6.15 -2.78 9.44
CA ALA A 43 -6.52 -3.96 10.25
C ALA A 43 -8.04 -4.21 10.31
N ASN A 44 -8.86 -3.17 10.16
CA ASN A 44 -10.32 -3.29 10.14
C ASN A 44 -10.87 -3.72 8.77
N LEU A 45 -10.04 -3.81 7.73
CA LEU A 45 -10.45 -4.23 6.40
C LEU A 45 -10.26 -5.74 6.24
N ASN A 46 -11.34 -6.46 5.96
CA ASN A 46 -11.30 -7.88 5.64
C ASN A 46 -11.94 -8.11 4.27
N HIS A 47 -11.09 -8.21 3.23
CA HIS A 47 -11.54 -8.39 1.86
C HIS A 47 -10.51 -9.22 1.06
N PRO A 48 -10.95 -10.14 0.15
CA PRO A 48 -10.02 -10.98 -0.61
C PRO A 48 -9.01 -10.20 -1.46
N ASN A 49 -9.33 -8.99 -1.86
CA ASN A 49 -8.46 -8.14 -2.68
C ASN A 49 -7.69 -7.07 -1.88
N ILE A 50 -7.67 -7.15 -0.56
CA ILE A 50 -6.89 -6.28 0.33
C ILE A 50 -5.92 -7.14 1.12
N VAL A 51 -4.68 -6.68 1.33
CA VAL A 51 -3.74 -7.34 2.23
C VAL A 51 -4.26 -7.25 3.66
N GLN A 52 -4.33 -8.40 4.36
CA GLN A 52 -4.79 -8.44 5.74
C GLN A 52 -3.67 -8.04 6.71
N ILE A 53 -3.93 -7.11 7.59
CA ILE A 53 -3.07 -6.81 8.74
C ILE A 53 -3.48 -7.74 9.89
N PHE A 54 -2.50 -8.36 10.54
CA PHE A 54 -2.73 -9.31 11.62
C PHE A 54 -2.43 -8.72 12.99
N ASP A 55 -1.37 -7.91 13.07
CA ASP A 55 -0.90 -7.37 14.34
C ASP A 55 -0.02 -6.14 14.11
N TRP A 56 0.20 -5.37 15.16
CA TRP A 56 1.08 -4.22 15.19
C TRP A 56 1.77 -4.13 16.56
N GLY A 57 3.01 -3.66 16.59
CA GLY A 57 3.75 -3.49 17.84
C GLY A 57 4.91 -2.50 17.72
N ILE A 58 5.53 -2.24 18.86
CA ILE A 58 6.79 -1.52 18.99
C ILE A 58 7.68 -2.37 19.89
N GLU A 59 8.82 -2.78 19.35
CA GLU A 59 9.93 -3.34 20.12
C GLU A 59 11.12 -2.40 19.98
N ASP A 60 12.17 -2.77 19.24
CA ASP A 60 13.27 -1.83 18.92
C ASP A 60 12.83 -0.76 17.93
N GLU A 61 11.91 -1.10 17.05
CA GLU A 61 11.30 -0.22 16.06
C GLU A 61 9.82 -0.55 15.84
N PRO A 62 8.99 0.43 15.40
CA PRO A 62 7.60 0.16 15.06
C PRO A 62 7.48 -0.83 13.91
N TYR A 63 6.60 -1.82 14.06
CA TYR A 63 6.32 -2.81 13.04
C TYR A 63 4.85 -3.17 12.98
N PHE A 64 4.42 -3.74 11.86
CA PHE A 64 3.18 -4.49 11.79
C PHE A 64 3.35 -5.78 10.99
N VAL A 65 2.54 -6.76 11.38
CA VAL A 65 2.51 -8.10 10.79
C VAL A 65 1.33 -8.19 9.83
N MET A 66 1.57 -8.66 8.63
CA MET A 66 0.54 -8.77 7.60
C MET A 66 0.61 -10.07 6.82
N GLU A 67 -0.41 -10.33 6.04
CA GLU A 67 -0.49 -11.43 5.08
C GLU A 67 0.73 -11.41 4.16
N TYR A 68 1.45 -12.54 4.11
CA TYR A 68 2.50 -12.73 3.11
C TYR A 68 1.87 -13.14 1.78
N ILE A 69 2.07 -12.31 0.76
CA ILE A 69 1.60 -12.60 -0.59
C ILE A 69 2.73 -13.25 -1.38
N GLU A 70 2.58 -14.53 -1.68
CA GLU A 70 3.47 -15.19 -2.62
C GLU A 70 3.06 -14.79 -4.04
N GLY A 71 3.80 -13.87 -4.65
CA GLY A 71 3.45 -13.31 -5.95
C GLY A 71 4.38 -12.19 -6.37
N ASN A 72 4.01 -11.52 -7.47
CA ASN A 72 4.75 -10.39 -8.03
C ASN A 72 3.92 -9.12 -7.99
N THR A 73 4.60 -7.98 -7.87
CA THR A 73 3.92 -6.69 -8.07
C THR A 73 3.54 -6.51 -9.53
N LEU A 74 2.46 -5.79 -9.80
CA LEU A 74 2.08 -5.45 -11.17
C LEU A 74 3.19 -4.66 -11.89
N THR A 75 3.97 -3.83 -11.16
CA THR A 75 5.18 -3.19 -11.71
C THR A 75 6.17 -4.24 -12.23
N SER A 76 6.48 -5.26 -11.45
CA SER A 76 7.41 -6.31 -11.86
C SER A 76 6.91 -7.08 -13.09
N ILE A 77 5.61 -7.35 -13.16
CA ILE A 77 4.98 -8.02 -14.30
C ILE A 77 5.09 -7.17 -15.57
N ILE A 78 4.77 -5.87 -15.47
CA ILE A 78 4.88 -4.92 -16.60
C ILE A 78 6.34 -4.83 -17.08
N SER A 79 7.29 -4.72 -16.13
CA SER A 79 8.72 -4.57 -16.45
C SER A 79 9.34 -5.85 -17.04
N SER A 80 8.70 -7.01 -16.89
CA SER A 80 9.18 -8.28 -17.44
C SER A 80 8.90 -8.45 -18.94
N ASN A 81 8.45 -7.41 -19.64
CA ASN A 81 8.04 -7.43 -21.06
C ASN A 81 6.99 -8.50 -21.40
N ARG A 82 6.24 -8.98 -20.42
CA ARG A 82 5.10 -9.84 -20.68
C ARG A 82 3.96 -9.01 -21.26
N THR A 83 3.41 -9.46 -22.37
CA THR A 83 2.18 -8.86 -22.92
C THR A 83 1.04 -9.23 -21.97
N VAL A 84 0.42 -8.21 -21.34
CA VAL A 84 -0.77 -8.38 -20.53
C VAL A 84 -1.97 -8.24 -21.47
N GLY A 85 -2.80 -9.28 -21.57
CA GLY A 85 -3.98 -9.28 -22.42
C GLY A 85 -5.07 -8.34 -21.88
N LEU A 86 -5.95 -7.87 -22.76
CA LEU A 86 -7.06 -6.97 -22.36
C LEU A 86 -7.93 -7.60 -21.26
N ASN A 87 -8.21 -8.90 -21.35
CA ASN A 87 -9.01 -9.61 -20.34
C ASN A 87 -8.31 -9.62 -18.97
N ASP A 88 -6.98 -9.75 -18.94
CA ASP A 88 -6.22 -9.71 -17.69
C ASP A 88 -6.26 -8.30 -17.07
N ILE A 89 -6.14 -7.27 -17.93
CA ILE A 89 -6.24 -5.87 -17.47
C ILE A 89 -7.62 -5.60 -16.85
N LEU A 90 -8.69 -6.01 -17.53
CA LEU A 90 -10.07 -5.85 -17.03
C LEU A 90 -10.28 -6.64 -15.73
N TYR A 91 -9.75 -7.87 -15.66
CA TYR A 91 -9.82 -8.69 -14.45
C TYR A 91 -9.09 -8.02 -13.29
N ILE A 92 -7.83 -7.63 -13.47
CA ILE A 92 -7.03 -6.95 -12.44
C ILE A 92 -7.75 -5.67 -11.98
N GLY A 93 -8.20 -4.84 -12.91
CA GLY A 93 -8.93 -3.61 -12.61
C GLY A 93 -10.20 -3.85 -11.79
N SER A 94 -10.99 -4.87 -12.14
CA SER A 94 -12.20 -5.23 -11.40
C SER A 94 -11.91 -5.67 -9.97
N GLN A 95 -10.84 -6.46 -9.77
CA GLN A 95 -10.43 -6.92 -8.44
C GLN A 95 -9.90 -5.77 -7.56
N VAL A 96 -9.09 -4.87 -8.14
CA VAL A 96 -8.64 -3.64 -7.46
C VAL A 96 -9.83 -2.78 -7.05
N ALA A 97 -10.75 -2.51 -7.99
CA ALA A 97 -11.96 -1.73 -7.72
C ALA A 97 -12.83 -2.36 -6.62
N SER A 98 -12.91 -3.71 -6.57
CA SER A 98 -13.62 -4.44 -5.50
C SER A 98 -13.01 -4.18 -4.12
N GLY A 99 -11.68 -4.25 -4.01
CA GLY A 99 -10.96 -3.92 -2.77
C GLY A 99 -11.15 -2.46 -2.36
N LEU A 100 -11.00 -1.52 -3.30
CA LEU A 100 -11.19 -0.09 -3.04
C LEU A 100 -12.62 0.23 -2.61
N LYS A 101 -13.62 -0.38 -3.23
CA LYS A 101 -15.02 -0.24 -2.82
C LYS A 101 -15.23 -0.62 -1.36
N GLU A 102 -14.59 -1.71 -0.89
CA GLU A 102 -14.68 -2.10 0.51
C GLU A 102 -14.00 -1.08 1.43
N ALA A 103 -12.80 -0.61 1.08
CA ALA A 103 -12.12 0.44 1.82
C ALA A 103 -12.95 1.73 1.91
N HIS A 104 -13.56 2.15 0.79
CA HIS A 104 -14.41 3.34 0.72
C HIS A 104 -15.64 3.24 1.62
N LYS A 105 -16.27 2.08 1.76
CA LYS A 105 -17.38 1.86 2.72
C LYS A 105 -16.97 2.14 4.17
N HIS A 106 -15.68 1.93 4.49
CA HIS A 106 -15.11 2.23 5.79
C HIS A 106 -14.51 3.64 5.88
N GLY A 107 -14.79 4.50 4.89
CA GLY A 107 -14.29 5.89 4.85
C GLY A 107 -12.79 6.01 4.53
N LEU A 108 -12.16 4.93 4.05
CA LEU A 108 -10.73 4.90 3.79
C LEU A 108 -10.43 5.10 2.31
N VAL A 109 -9.65 6.15 1.99
CA VAL A 109 -9.09 6.39 0.65
C VAL A 109 -7.66 5.88 0.61
N HIS A 110 -7.29 5.13 -0.44
CA HIS A 110 -5.95 4.52 -0.56
C HIS A 110 -4.83 5.54 -0.78
N ARG A 111 -5.06 6.58 -1.54
CA ARG A 111 -4.17 7.73 -1.83
C ARG A 111 -2.86 7.44 -2.58
N ASP A 112 -2.49 6.19 -2.79
CA ASP A 112 -1.24 5.79 -3.48
C ASP A 112 -1.47 4.53 -4.34
N ILE A 113 -2.56 4.50 -5.13
CA ILE A 113 -2.79 3.40 -6.07
C ILE A 113 -1.79 3.51 -7.22
N LYS A 114 -1.01 2.45 -7.37
CA LYS A 114 0.00 2.31 -8.44
C LYS A 114 0.34 0.84 -8.64
N PRO A 115 0.93 0.45 -9.76
CA PRO A 115 1.28 -0.95 -10.03
C PRO A 115 2.19 -1.59 -8.97
N GLY A 116 3.01 -0.80 -8.27
CA GLY A 116 3.87 -1.28 -7.18
C GLY A 116 3.10 -1.72 -5.93
N ASN A 117 1.89 -1.21 -5.73
CA ASN A 117 1.02 -1.52 -4.59
C ASN A 117 -0.08 -2.53 -4.95
N ILE A 118 0.03 -3.20 -6.09
CA ILE A 118 -0.87 -4.26 -6.54
C ILE A 118 -0.03 -5.53 -6.71
N MET A 119 -0.35 -6.57 -5.94
CA MET A 119 0.30 -7.88 -6.03
C MET A 119 -0.61 -8.89 -6.71
N ILE A 120 -0.01 -9.76 -7.52
CA ILE A 120 -0.70 -10.84 -8.22
C ILE A 120 -0.03 -12.16 -7.86
N THR A 121 -0.81 -13.10 -7.30
CA THR A 121 -0.34 -14.44 -6.97
C THR A 121 -0.23 -15.31 -8.22
N PRO A 122 0.50 -16.47 -8.17
CA PRO A 122 0.51 -17.44 -9.26
C PRO A 122 -0.87 -17.99 -9.63
N SER A 123 -1.81 -18.00 -8.68
CA SER A 123 -3.21 -18.41 -8.92
C SER A 123 -4.08 -17.29 -9.52
N GLY A 124 -3.51 -16.12 -9.83
CA GLY A 124 -4.23 -14.98 -10.41
C GLY A 124 -4.98 -14.10 -9.39
N LYS A 125 -4.87 -14.36 -8.08
CA LYS A 125 -5.49 -13.48 -7.08
C LYS A 125 -4.79 -12.12 -7.06
N VAL A 126 -5.57 -11.05 -7.03
CA VAL A 126 -5.10 -9.67 -6.96
C VAL A 126 -5.26 -9.15 -5.54
N LYS A 127 -4.21 -8.55 -4.98
CA LYS A 127 -4.20 -7.95 -3.64
C LYS A 127 -3.68 -6.52 -3.70
N VAL A 128 -4.44 -5.58 -3.14
CA VAL A 128 -4.00 -4.20 -2.92
C VAL A 128 -3.24 -4.16 -1.60
N THR A 129 -2.04 -3.59 -1.63
CA THR A 129 -1.13 -3.44 -0.49
C THR A 129 -0.91 -1.96 -0.19
N ASP A 130 -0.34 -1.64 0.97
CA ASP A 130 0.12 -0.30 1.31
C ASP A 130 -0.97 0.79 1.15
N PHE A 131 -2.07 0.65 1.91
CA PHE A 131 -3.08 1.69 2.03
C PHE A 131 -2.42 2.98 2.55
N GLY A 132 -2.12 3.87 1.59
CA GLY A 132 -1.23 5.01 1.75
C GLY A 132 -1.74 6.09 2.70
N ILE A 133 -1.63 5.88 4.00
CA ILE A 133 -1.74 6.96 4.99
C ILE A 133 -0.49 7.86 4.94
N VAL A 134 0.57 7.39 4.30
CA VAL A 134 1.82 8.14 4.08
C VAL A 134 1.64 9.33 3.13
N SER A 135 0.57 9.37 2.34
CA SER A 135 0.30 10.46 1.41
C SER A 135 -0.40 11.68 2.06
N LEU A 136 -0.19 11.94 3.35
CA LEU A 136 -0.39 13.27 3.91
C LEU A 136 0.82 14.18 3.60
N GLN A 137 1.26 14.17 2.34
CA GLN A 137 2.23 15.14 1.81
C GLN A 137 1.61 16.53 1.58
N ASN A 138 0.49 16.84 2.20
CA ASN A 138 -0.15 18.14 2.08
C ASN A 138 -0.05 19.00 3.35
N GLU A 139 1.02 18.83 4.12
CA GLU A 139 1.51 19.91 4.98
C GLU A 139 2.89 20.30 4.50
N GLU A 140 2.92 21.34 3.66
CA GLU A 140 4.04 22.18 3.26
C GLU A 140 5.28 21.51 2.63
N SER A 141 5.41 21.65 1.30
CA SER A 141 6.68 21.96 0.60
C SER A 141 7.76 20.90 0.39
N ASP A 142 7.54 19.58 0.49
CA ASP A 142 8.62 18.62 0.19
C ASP A 142 8.59 18.00 -1.23
N ILE A 143 7.57 18.30 -2.04
CA ILE A 143 7.50 17.80 -3.44
C ILE A 143 8.64 18.38 -4.30
N THR A 144 9.18 19.52 -3.92
CA THR A 144 10.23 20.23 -4.70
C THR A 144 11.64 19.98 -4.20
N LYS A 145 11.86 19.35 -3.04
CA LYS A 145 13.19 19.30 -2.41
C LYS A 145 13.97 17.99 -2.55
N THR A 146 13.35 16.90 -2.99
CA THR A 146 14.11 15.64 -3.17
C THR A 146 13.73 14.97 -4.48
N GLY A 147 14.69 14.81 -5.38
CA GLY A 147 14.56 14.16 -6.69
C GLY A 147 14.12 12.68 -6.68
N ALA A 148 13.56 12.19 -5.56
CA ALA A 148 13.02 10.83 -5.39
C ALA A 148 11.55 10.69 -5.86
N VAL A 149 10.92 11.76 -6.35
CA VAL A 149 9.48 11.81 -6.68
C VAL A 149 9.17 11.29 -8.10
N LEU A 150 10.17 11.07 -8.95
CA LEU A 150 9.94 10.81 -10.38
C LEU A 150 9.07 9.57 -10.69
N GLY A 151 9.10 8.52 -9.88
CA GLY A 151 8.34 7.29 -10.15
C GLY A 151 6.88 7.32 -9.69
N THR A 152 6.55 8.09 -8.66
CA THR A 152 5.20 8.18 -8.08
C THR A 152 4.36 9.27 -8.75
N ALA A 153 5.00 10.28 -9.33
CA ALA A 153 4.35 11.43 -9.96
C ALA A 153 3.37 11.05 -11.10
N SER A 154 3.60 9.92 -11.76
CA SER A 154 2.76 9.43 -12.87
C SER A 154 1.36 8.96 -12.43
N TYR A 155 1.12 8.77 -11.14
CA TYR A 155 -0.11 8.24 -10.56
C TYR A 155 -0.76 9.19 -9.56
N ILE A 156 -0.28 10.44 -9.50
CA ILE A 156 -0.83 11.48 -8.60
C ILE A 156 -2.03 12.13 -9.27
N SER A 157 -3.16 12.16 -8.56
CA SER A 157 -4.34 12.88 -9.06
C SER A 157 -4.13 14.40 -9.10
N PRO A 158 -4.86 15.15 -9.94
CA PRO A 158 -4.72 16.60 -10.05
C PRO A 158 -4.89 17.32 -8.71
N GLU A 159 -5.87 16.91 -7.89
CA GLU A 159 -6.11 17.47 -6.57
C GLU A 159 -4.96 17.19 -5.61
N GLN A 160 -4.35 15.99 -5.66
CA GLN A 160 -3.13 15.70 -4.88
C GLN A 160 -1.96 16.57 -5.32
N ALA A 161 -1.75 16.77 -6.63
CA ALA A 161 -0.71 17.64 -7.16
C ALA A 161 -0.89 19.11 -6.76
N GLN A 162 -2.13 19.53 -6.52
CA GLN A 162 -2.50 20.89 -6.09
C GLN A 162 -2.57 21.05 -4.58
N GLY A 163 -2.27 20.01 -3.79
CA GLY A 163 -2.40 20.05 -2.33
C GLY A 163 -3.83 20.14 -1.82
N LYS A 164 -4.82 19.78 -2.62
CA LYS A 164 -6.23 19.78 -2.26
C LYS A 164 -6.63 18.49 -1.52
N ALA A 165 -7.80 18.52 -0.87
CA ALA A 165 -8.34 17.35 -0.22
C ALA A 165 -8.58 16.20 -1.23
N VAL A 166 -8.14 15.01 -0.87
CA VAL A 166 -8.30 13.78 -1.66
C VAL A 166 -9.67 13.18 -1.35
N SER A 167 -10.40 12.83 -2.40
CA SER A 167 -11.70 12.17 -2.33
C SER A 167 -11.64 10.73 -2.83
N PHE A 168 -12.78 10.04 -2.85
CA PHE A 168 -12.86 8.68 -3.40
C PHE A 168 -12.59 8.65 -4.91
N GLU A 169 -12.93 9.72 -5.63
CA GLU A 169 -12.70 9.86 -7.07
C GLU A 169 -11.20 9.98 -7.42
N SER A 170 -10.39 10.51 -6.50
CA SER A 170 -8.94 10.67 -6.68
C SER A 170 -8.21 9.34 -6.90
N VAL A 171 -8.82 8.22 -6.53
CA VAL A 171 -8.25 6.87 -6.67
C VAL A 171 -8.38 6.34 -8.10
N LEU A 172 -9.21 6.99 -8.94
CA LEU A 172 -9.45 6.60 -10.33
C LEU A 172 -8.41 7.16 -11.30
N TYR A 173 -7.50 7.97 -10.79
CA TYR A 173 -6.41 8.58 -11.54
C TYR A 173 -5.19 7.68 -11.55
#